data_0b47aa2448f463490ebaa9bb73f8ee2e
#
_entry.id   0b47aa2448f463490ebaa9bb73f8ee2e
#
_cell.length_a   1.000
_cell.length_b   1.000
_cell.length_c   1.000
_cell.angle_alpha   90.00
_cell.angle_beta   90.00
_cell.angle_gamma   90.00
#
_symmetry.space_group_name_H-M   'P 1'
#
loop_
_entity.id
_entity.type
_entity.pdbx_description
1 polymer ?
#
loop_
_entity_poly.entity_id
_entity_poly.type
_entity_poly.pdbx_seq_one_letter_code
_entity_poly.pdbx_strand_id
1 'polypeptide(L)'
;MLFYIFILKVLIVINGLGAASGLVVDKHHVYAVADDDAHLYIYHKKKNEVKKVDLQPEVKAKGINKKDKPDFETISRFGDELYILGSGSKENRFDFITYNLVTKEVRNSNYKFLLNDFLEVSKLSVKDFNIEGFLTDGESTYFFNRGNGPAGVNGIFKVLGNVNDLQNKTIEFYSIQLPELNGEQTTFFFFFLIDGKVLFTATVESKSTTQYNGEIKGSIIGELDLDYMRVTRWEKISDDRKIEGLALYKQSQKKYTLYLCEDNDDDSKKANIFIYKYEL
;
A
#
# COMPACT_ATOMS: atom_id res chain seq x y z
N MET A 1 3.54 29.46 -16.71
CA MET A 1 3.40 28.13 -16.09
C MET A 1 3.03 28.37 -14.64
N LEU A 2 1.73 28.22 -14.26
CA LEU A 2 1.31 28.38 -12.87
C LEU A 2 1.79 27.13 -12.11
N PHE A 3 2.73 27.30 -11.20
CA PHE A 3 3.06 26.27 -10.22
C PHE A 3 1.90 26.21 -9.22
N TYR A 4 1.04 25.23 -9.34
CA TYR A 4 0.14 24.90 -8.25
C TYR A 4 0.97 24.23 -7.15
N ILE A 5 1.25 24.99 -6.11
CA ILE A 5 1.78 24.42 -4.87
C ILE A 5 0.61 23.66 -4.23
N PHE A 6 0.58 22.34 -4.42
CA PHE A 6 -0.38 21.49 -3.74
C PHE A 6 0.05 21.35 -2.28
N ILE A 7 -0.55 22.16 -1.40
CA ILE A 7 -0.30 22.06 0.04
C ILE A 7 -1.16 20.91 0.57
N LEU A 8 -0.52 19.78 0.90
CA LEU A 8 -1.17 18.71 1.63
C LEU A 8 -1.58 19.25 3.02
N LYS A 9 -2.88 19.24 3.30
CA LYS A 9 -3.40 19.70 4.58
C LYS A 9 -3.62 18.50 5.51
N VAL A 10 -2.95 18.50 6.66
CA VAL A 10 -3.21 17.50 7.72
C VAL A 10 -4.65 17.64 8.20
N LEU A 11 -5.39 16.55 8.14
CA LEU A 11 -6.78 16.46 8.58
C LEU A 11 -6.92 15.69 9.89
N ILE A 12 -6.19 14.58 10.03
CA ILE A 12 -6.23 13.68 11.17
C ILE A 12 -4.79 13.34 11.55
N VAL A 13 -4.53 13.24 12.85
CA VAL A 13 -3.30 12.67 13.38
C VAL A 13 -3.66 11.43 14.19
N ILE A 14 -3.13 10.28 13.79
CA ILE A 14 -3.34 9.03 14.53
C ILE A 14 -2.13 8.83 15.44
N ASN A 15 -2.35 9.00 16.75
CA ASN A 15 -1.30 8.79 17.73
C ASN A 15 -1.07 7.29 17.99
N GLY A 16 0.17 6.91 18.14
CA GLY A 16 0.59 5.52 18.38
C GLY A 16 0.79 4.69 17.12
N LEU A 17 0.56 5.27 15.95
CA LEU A 17 0.87 4.71 14.64
C LEU A 17 2.08 5.48 14.09
N GLY A 18 3.18 4.80 13.83
CA GLY A 18 4.41 5.39 13.30
C GLY A 18 4.38 5.46 11.77
N ALA A 19 4.99 4.48 11.16
CA ALA A 19 5.09 4.33 9.70
C ALA A 19 3.80 3.77 9.10
N ALA A 20 2.84 4.63 8.72
CA ALA A 20 1.58 4.20 8.14
C ALA A 20 1.78 3.77 6.68
N SER A 21 1.73 2.46 6.42
CA SER A 21 1.96 1.85 5.10
C SER A 21 0.69 1.69 4.26
N GLY A 22 -0.48 1.98 4.81
CA GLY A 22 -1.72 1.92 4.04
C GLY A 22 -2.95 2.30 4.82
N LEU A 23 -4.01 2.68 4.10
CA LEU A 23 -5.28 3.03 4.72
C LEU A 23 -6.50 2.65 3.89
N VAL A 24 -7.59 2.33 4.59
CA VAL A 24 -8.94 2.16 4.04
C VAL A 24 -9.87 3.08 4.81
N VAL A 25 -10.84 3.69 4.11
CA VAL A 25 -11.77 4.64 4.72
C VAL A 25 -13.21 4.21 4.47
N ASP A 26 -14.03 4.20 5.51
CA ASP A 26 -15.47 4.11 5.40
C ASP A 26 -16.14 5.40 5.93
N LYS A 27 -17.48 5.40 6.00
CA LYS A 27 -18.25 6.54 6.48
C LYS A 27 -17.83 7.01 7.89
N HIS A 28 -17.43 6.10 8.76
CA HIS A 28 -17.23 6.35 10.20
C HIS A 28 -15.79 6.18 10.65
N HIS A 29 -14.97 5.41 9.92
CA HIS A 29 -13.65 5.00 10.34
C HIS A 29 -12.58 5.28 9.30
N VAL A 30 -11.36 5.34 9.77
CA VAL A 30 -10.13 5.14 9.01
C VAL A 30 -9.48 3.89 9.59
N TYR A 31 -9.15 2.94 8.75
CA TYR A 31 -8.40 1.74 9.06
C TYR A 31 -6.99 1.92 8.52
N ALA A 32 -5.98 1.67 9.33
CA ALA A 32 -4.60 1.83 8.92
C ALA A 32 -3.72 0.70 9.50
N VAL A 33 -2.67 0.38 8.78
CA VAL A 33 -1.62 -0.55 9.19
C VAL A 33 -0.26 0.13 9.11
N ALA A 34 0.73 -0.47 9.76
CA ALA A 34 2.12 -0.02 9.74
C ALA A 34 3.06 -1.18 9.47
N ASP A 35 4.21 -0.89 8.89
CA ASP A 35 5.25 -1.87 8.61
C ASP A 35 5.92 -2.40 9.89
N ASP A 36 5.95 -1.59 10.95
CA ASP A 36 6.64 -1.84 12.22
C ASP A 36 5.73 -2.28 13.37
N ASP A 37 4.42 -2.48 13.13
CA ASP A 37 3.44 -2.85 14.15
C ASP A 37 2.52 -3.98 13.66
N ALA A 38 2.11 -4.86 14.58
CA ALA A 38 1.22 -6.01 14.30
C ALA A 38 -0.26 -5.72 14.56
N HIS A 39 -0.68 -4.47 14.51
CA HIS A 39 -2.06 -4.06 14.80
C HIS A 39 -2.75 -3.43 13.59
N LEU A 40 -4.07 -3.65 13.50
CA LEU A 40 -4.96 -2.81 12.73
C LEU A 40 -5.42 -1.64 13.60
N TYR A 41 -5.15 -0.42 13.16
CA TYR A 41 -5.60 0.81 13.80
C TYR A 41 -6.95 1.22 13.22
N ILE A 42 -7.95 1.39 14.09
CA ILE A 42 -9.31 1.80 13.70
C ILE A 42 -9.59 3.15 14.36
N TYR A 43 -9.45 4.22 13.58
CA TYR A 43 -9.77 5.57 14.02
C TYR A 43 -11.24 5.89 13.76
N HIS A 44 -11.99 6.23 14.82
CA HIS A 44 -13.39 6.62 14.73
C HIS A 44 -13.54 8.13 14.51
N LYS A 45 -13.89 8.55 13.30
CA LYS A 45 -13.91 9.95 12.85
C LYS A 45 -14.71 10.92 13.73
N LYS A 46 -15.87 10.51 14.26
CA LYS A 46 -16.70 11.38 15.11
C LYS A 46 -16.24 11.46 16.55
N LYS A 47 -15.70 10.36 17.08
CA LYS A 47 -15.29 10.28 18.50
C LYS A 47 -13.85 10.75 18.71
N ASN A 48 -13.05 10.83 17.63
CA ASN A 48 -11.62 11.11 17.68
C ASN A 48 -10.86 10.09 18.56
N GLU A 49 -11.22 8.81 18.44
CA GLU A 49 -10.68 7.72 19.24
C GLU A 49 -10.04 6.68 18.32
N VAL A 50 -8.95 6.09 18.78
CA VAL A 50 -8.27 4.98 18.12
C VAL A 50 -8.50 3.70 18.90
N LYS A 51 -8.96 2.65 18.21
CA LYS A 51 -8.97 1.28 18.69
C LYS A 51 -7.91 0.49 17.95
N LYS A 52 -7.15 -0.35 18.65
CA LYS A 52 -6.24 -1.32 18.07
C LYS A 52 -6.88 -2.70 18.06
N VAL A 53 -6.69 -3.43 16.98
CA VAL A 53 -7.01 -4.85 16.86
C VAL A 53 -5.70 -5.58 16.62
N ASP A 54 -5.41 -6.55 17.48
CA ASP A 54 -4.23 -7.38 17.34
C ASP A 54 -4.41 -8.33 16.13
N LEU A 55 -3.51 -8.22 15.17
CA LEU A 55 -3.52 -9.05 13.96
C LEU A 55 -2.69 -10.32 14.13
N GLN A 56 -1.68 -10.29 15.00
CA GLN A 56 -0.77 -11.39 15.28
C GLN A 56 -0.50 -11.48 16.78
N PRO A 57 -1.40 -12.09 17.57
CA PRO A 57 -1.27 -12.18 19.03
C PRO A 57 0.04 -12.82 19.53
N GLU A 58 0.67 -13.62 18.67
CA GLU A 58 1.93 -14.31 18.99
C GLU A 58 3.16 -13.41 18.82
N VAL A 59 3.05 -12.35 18.03
CA VAL A 59 4.08 -11.33 17.83
C VAL A 59 3.95 -10.29 18.92
N LYS A 60 4.76 -10.38 19.98
CA LYS A 60 4.70 -9.43 21.10
C LYS A 60 5.02 -8.02 20.61
N ALA A 61 4.05 -7.12 20.76
CA ALA A 61 4.07 -5.72 20.33
C ALA A 61 5.10 -4.81 21.05
N LYS A 62 6.09 -5.33 21.77
CA LYS A 62 7.13 -4.55 22.43
C LYS A 62 8.47 -4.74 21.75
N GLY A 63 8.88 -3.69 21.02
CA GLY A 63 10.23 -3.61 20.50
C GLY A 63 10.52 -4.71 19.48
N ILE A 64 9.65 -4.84 18.48
CA ILE A 64 9.89 -5.76 17.38
C ILE A 64 11.19 -5.34 16.71
N ASN A 65 12.21 -6.20 16.76
CA ASN A 65 13.45 -5.95 16.04
C ASN A 65 13.13 -5.79 14.54
N LYS A 66 13.87 -4.96 13.84
CA LYS A 66 13.70 -4.74 12.37
C LYS A 66 13.69 -6.03 11.55
N LYS A 67 14.32 -7.11 12.04
CA LYS A 67 14.31 -8.44 11.41
C LYS A 67 13.02 -9.24 11.62
N ASP A 68 12.31 -8.97 12.72
CA ASP A 68 11.15 -9.74 13.18
C ASP A 68 9.81 -9.00 12.94
N LYS A 69 9.85 -7.77 12.38
CA LYS A 69 8.65 -6.98 12.08
C LYS A 69 7.79 -7.67 11.02
N PRO A 70 6.44 -7.58 11.12
CA PRO A 70 5.52 -8.21 10.15
C PRO A 70 5.61 -7.57 8.76
N ASP A 71 6.06 -6.31 8.68
CA ASP A 71 6.25 -5.59 7.42
C ASP A 71 4.96 -5.50 6.61
N PHE A 72 3.86 -5.07 7.27
CA PHE A 72 2.58 -4.87 6.60
C PHE A 72 2.65 -3.65 5.68
N GLU A 73 2.61 -3.88 4.39
CA GLU A 73 2.79 -2.87 3.35
C GLU A 73 1.49 -2.50 2.64
N THR A 74 0.42 -3.24 2.86
CA THR A 74 -0.85 -2.95 2.19
C THR A 74 -2.06 -3.35 3.01
N ILE A 75 -3.11 -2.54 2.86
CA ILE A 75 -4.47 -2.84 3.33
C ILE A 75 -5.45 -2.51 2.21
N SER A 76 -6.29 -3.45 1.84
CA SER A 76 -7.34 -3.23 0.85
C SER A 76 -8.68 -3.76 1.34
N ARG A 77 -9.77 -3.32 0.70
CA ARG A 77 -11.12 -3.76 1.05
C ARG A 77 -11.82 -4.37 -0.15
N PHE A 78 -12.41 -5.54 0.08
CA PHE A 78 -13.38 -6.12 -0.85
C PHE A 78 -14.58 -6.67 -0.06
N GLY A 79 -15.76 -6.17 -0.36
CA GLY A 79 -16.96 -6.48 0.42
C GLY A 79 -16.85 -6.06 1.89
N ASP A 80 -17.05 -7.02 2.79
CA ASP A 80 -16.93 -6.83 4.24
C ASP A 80 -15.57 -7.26 4.81
N GLU A 81 -14.61 -7.61 3.96
CA GLU A 81 -13.27 -8.01 4.37
C GLU A 81 -12.24 -6.92 4.11
N LEU A 82 -11.36 -6.71 5.08
CA LEU A 82 -10.09 -6.03 4.89
C LEU A 82 -9.01 -7.10 4.70
N TYR A 83 -8.17 -6.92 3.70
CA TYR A 83 -7.03 -7.75 3.40
C TYR A 83 -5.76 -6.99 3.73
N ILE A 84 -4.88 -7.58 4.53
CA ILE A 84 -3.64 -6.99 5.02
C ILE A 84 -2.52 -7.96 4.69
N LEU A 85 -1.50 -7.48 3.99
CA LEU A 85 -0.40 -8.32 3.56
C LEU A 85 0.95 -7.75 4.00
N GLY A 86 1.86 -8.65 4.33
CA GLY A 86 3.27 -8.34 4.43
C GLY A 86 3.94 -8.26 3.06
N SER A 87 5.15 -7.69 3.01
CA SER A 87 5.89 -7.45 1.76
C SER A 87 6.35 -8.69 1.01
N GLY A 88 6.46 -9.85 1.67
CA GLY A 88 7.09 -11.05 1.10
C GLY A 88 8.60 -10.94 0.87
N SER A 89 9.22 -9.82 1.24
CA SER A 89 10.67 -9.55 1.03
C SER A 89 11.60 -10.43 1.87
N LYS A 90 11.05 -11.08 2.91
CA LYS A 90 11.74 -12.04 3.79
C LYS A 90 10.83 -13.19 4.16
N GLU A 91 11.42 -14.28 4.67
CA GLU A 91 10.73 -15.51 5.04
C GLU A 91 9.54 -15.31 5.99
N ASN A 92 9.62 -14.37 6.91
CA ASN A 92 8.60 -14.06 7.92
C ASN A 92 7.64 -12.92 7.52
N ARG A 93 7.55 -12.55 6.23
CA ARG A 93 6.78 -11.40 5.75
C ARG A 93 5.75 -11.77 4.68
N PHE A 94 5.34 -13.04 4.63
CA PHE A 94 4.32 -13.54 3.71
C PHE A 94 2.92 -13.59 4.31
N ASP A 95 2.68 -12.83 5.38
CA ASP A 95 1.37 -12.80 6.02
C ASP A 95 0.28 -12.34 5.05
N PHE A 96 -0.85 -13.03 5.12
CA PHE A 96 -2.09 -12.71 4.44
C PHE A 96 -3.20 -12.78 5.48
N ILE A 97 -3.57 -11.61 5.99
CA ILE A 97 -4.51 -11.47 7.09
C ILE A 97 -5.82 -10.90 6.56
N THR A 98 -6.93 -11.46 7.01
CA THR A 98 -8.25 -10.88 6.77
C THR A 98 -8.88 -10.43 8.08
N TYR A 99 -9.53 -9.27 8.04
CA TYR A 99 -10.35 -8.75 9.12
C TYR A 99 -11.76 -8.49 8.62
N ASN A 100 -12.74 -9.21 9.17
CA ASN A 100 -14.13 -9.04 8.78
C ASN A 100 -14.76 -7.83 9.49
N LEU A 101 -15.28 -6.88 8.71
CA LEU A 101 -15.85 -5.63 9.22
C LEU A 101 -17.17 -5.81 9.98
N VAL A 102 -17.86 -6.95 9.81
CA VAL A 102 -19.13 -7.28 10.46
C VAL A 102 -18.90 -8.11 11.71
N THR A 103 -18.26 -9.28 11.56
CA THR A 103 -18.02 -10.23 12.66
C THR A 103 -16.88 -9.82 13.57
N LYS A 104 -15.96 -8.95 13.08
CA LYS A 104 -14.72 -8.54 13.76
C LYS A 104 -13.71 -9.67 13.93
N GLU A 105 -13.85 -10.73 13.18
CA GLU A 105 -12.96 -11.87 13.17
C GLU A 105 -11.68 -11.54 12.41
N VAL A 106 -10.53 -11.95 12.97
CA VAL A 106 -9.21 -11.94 12.33
C VAL A 106 -8.89 -13.37 11.90
N ARG A 107 -8.52 -13.56 10.64
CA ARG A 107 -8.04 -14.84 10.12
C ARG A 107 -6.65 -14.68 9.54
N ASN A 108 -5.72 -15.50 10.00
CA ASN A 108 -4.33 -15.48 9.59
C ASN A 108 -4.05 -16.61 8.62
N SER A 109 -3.40 -16.28 7.53
CA SER A 109 -2.87 -17.20 6.53
C SER A 109 -1.59 -16.62 5.94
N ASN A 110 -1.02 -17.23 4.91
CA ASN A 110 0.11 -16.66 4.19
C ASN A 110 -0.01 -16.94 2.69
N TYR A 111 0.68 -16.14 1.87
CA TYR A 111 0.70 -16.28 0.41
C TYR A 111 2.05 -16.80 -0.13
N LYS A 112 2.92 -17.31 0.72
CA LYS A 112 4.24 -17.83 0.34
C LYS A 112 4.18 -18.94 -0.71
N PHE A 113 3.08 -19.72 -0.74
CA PHE A 113 2.88 -20.77 -1.74
C PHE A 113 2.85 -20.25 -3.18
N LEU A 114 2.58 -18.95 -3.40
CA LEU A 114 2.63 -18.31 -4.73
C LEU A 114 4.03 -17.86 -5.14
N LEU A 115 5.00 -17.80 -4.22
CA LEU A 115 6.30 -17.20 -4.49
C LEU A 115 7.03 -17.84 -5.69
N ASN A 116 7.09 -19.15 -5.75
CA ASN A 116 7.80 -19.84 -6.83
C ASN A 116 7.16 -19.54 -8.20
N ASP A 117 5.83 -19.54 -8.25
CA ASP A 117 5.09 -19.24 -9.47
C ASP A 117 5.28 -17.77 -9.88
N PHE A 118 5.28 -16.84 -8.91
CA PHE A 118 5.57 -15.42 -9.16
C PHE A 118 6.97 -15.23 -9.73
N LEU A 119 7.99 -15.87 -9.16
CA LEU A 119 9.36 -15.77 -9.65
C LEU A 119 9.51 -16.43 -11.03
N GLU A 120 8.81 -17.53 -11.28
CA GLU A 120 8.83 -18.21 -12.58
C GLU A 120 8.26 -17.33 -13.70
N VAL A 121 7.06 -16.75 -13.51
CA VAL A 121 6.41 -15.96 -14.56
C VAL A 121 7.09 -14.60 -14.78
N SER A 122 7.64 -13.98 -13.73
CA SER A 122 8.27 -12.66 -13.82
C SER A 122 9.74 -12.69 -14.21
N LYS A 123 10.42 -13.82 -14.00
CA LYS A 123 11.90 -13.96 -14.08
C LYS A 123 12.66 -13.07 -13.09
N LEU A 124 11.98 -12.54 -12.09
CA LEU A 124 12.60 -11.79 -10.99
C LEU A 124 13.33 -12.74 -10.04
N SER A 125 14.30 -12.20 -9.32
CA SER A 125 14.93 -12.90 -8.21
C SER A 125 14.17 -12.63 -6.90
N VAL A 126 14.40 -13.45 -5.88
CA VAL A 126 13.85 -13.21 -4.52
C VAL A 126 14.26 -11.82 -3.99
N LYS A 127 15.40 -11.27 -4.41
CA LYS A 127 15.87 -9.94 -3.99
C LYS A 127 15.10 -8.78 -4.64
N ASP A 128 14.36 -9.07 -5.70
CA ASP A 128 13.53 -8.11 -6.42
C ASP A 128 12.08 -8.20 -6.00
N PHE A 129 11.73 -9.19 -5.16
CA PHE A 129 10.35 -9.42 -4.73
C PHE A 129 10.03 -8.59 -3.49
N ASN A 130 9.09 -7.66 -3.63
CA ASN A 130 8.61 -6.79 -2.58
C ASN A 130 7.19 -6.31 -2.90
N ILE A 131 6.19 -6.88 -2.23
CA ILE A 131 4.78 -6.55 -2.47
C ILE A 131 4.38 -5.34 -1.62
N GLU A 132 3.97 -4.27 -2.30
CA GLU A 132 3.52 -3.00 -1.69
C GLU A 132 2.03 -2.73 -1.93
N GLY A 133 1.35 -3.60 -2.68
CA GLY A 133 -0.06 -3.41 -2.97
C GLY A 133 -0.80 -4.71 -3.25
N PHE A 134 -2.08 -4.68 -2.93
CA PHE A 134 -2.99 -5.80 -3.13
C PHE A 134 -4.39 -5.29 -3.45
N LEU A 135 -5.00 -5.84 -4.47
CA LEU A 135 -6.39 -5.57 -4.85
C LEU A 135 -7.07 -6.85 -5.34
N THR A 136 -8.38 -6.89 -5.22
CA THR A 136 -9.21 -7.87 -5.93
C THR A 136 -10.48 -7.21 -6.45
N ASP A 137 -10.92 -7.61 -7.64
CA ASP A 137 -12.21 -7.24 -8.23
C ASP A 137 -13.26 -8.35 -8.09
N GLY A 138 -12.87 -9.49 -7.46
CA GLY A 138 -13.69 -10.68 -7.27
C GLY A 138 -13.49 -11.75 -8.34
N GLU A 139 -12.97 -11.38 -9.52
CA GLU A 139 -12.64 -12.28 -10.63
C GLU A 139 -11.14 -12.52 -10.76
N SER A 140 -10.36 -11.50 -10.44
CA SER A 140 -8.89 -11.53 -10.41
C SER A 140 -8.37 -10.93 -9.13
N THR A 141 -7.16 -11.35 -8.76
CA THR A 141 -6.42 -10.83 -7.61
C THR A 141 -5.07 -10.30 -8.09
N TYR A 142 -4.74 -9.08 -7.67
CA TYR A 142 -3.56 -8.34 -8.13
C TYR A 142 -2.60 -8.11 -6.97
N PHE A 143 -1.33 -8.48 -7.16
CA PHE A 143 -0.23 -8.17 -6.25
C PHE A 143 0.73 -7.23 -6.97
N PHE A 144 1.07 -6.12 -6.34
CA PHE A 144 1.90 -5.08 -6.95
C PHE A 144 3.30 -5.13 -6.36
N ASN A 145 4.27 -5.44 -7.22
CA ASN A 145 5.67 -5.50 -6.86
C ASN A 145 6.32 -4.13 -7.00
N ARG A 146 6.97 -3.67 -5.94
CA ARG A 146 7.77 -2.46 -5.92
C ARG A 146 9.13 -2.69 -6.57
N GLY A 147 9.51 -1.80 -7.47
CA GLY A 147 10.78 -1.86 -8.20
C GLY A 147 11.99 -1.33 -7.43
N ASN A 148 12.10 -1.64 -6.13
CA ASN A 148 13.22 -1.21 -5.29
C ASN A 148 14.35 -2.24 -5.17
N GLY A 149 14.20 -3.41 -5.77
CA GLY A 149 15.24 -4.44 -5.84
C GLY A 149 16.30 -4.16 -6.93
N PRO A 150 17.33 -5.01 -7.04
CA PRO A 150 18.42 -4.84 -8.00
C PRO A 150 17.99 -4.71 -9.46
N ALA A 151 16.90 -5.38 -9.86
CA ALA A 151 16.36 -5.30 -11.22
C ALA A 151 15.60 -3.99 -11.51
N GLY A 152 15.14 -3.27 -10.48
CA GLY A 152 14.41 -2.02 -10.61
C GLY A 152 13.04 -2.17 -11.29
N VAL A 153 12.37 -3.33 -11.21
CA VAL A 153 11.16 -3.65 -11.95
C VAL A 153 9.91 -3.45 -11.08
N ASN A 154 9.16 -2.39 -11.35
CA ASN A 154 7.78 -2.29 -10.89
C ASN A 154 6.91 -3.25 -11.71
N GLY A 155 6.02 -4.00 -11.07
CA GLY A 155 5.23 -4.99 -11.78
C GLY A 155 3.94 -5.38 -11.10
N ILE A 156 3.08 -6.05 -11.84
CA ILE A 156 1.79 -6.55 -11.38
C ILE A 156 1.73 -8.05 -11.64
N PHE A 157 1.52 -8.83 -10.59
CA PHE A 157 1.11 -10.21 -10.69
C PHE A 157 -0.42 -10.25 -10.67
N LYS A 158 -1.01 -10.74 -11.75
CA LYS A 158 -2.45 -10.98 -11.86
C LYS A 158 -2.71 -12.47 -11.70
N VAL A 159 -3.40 -12.85 -10.64
CA VAL A 159 -3.85 -14.22 -10.36
C VAL A 159 -5.31 -14.34 -10.78
N LEU A 160 -5.60 -15.19 -11.77
CA LEU A 160 -6.97 -15.39 -12.26
C LEU A 160 -7.76 -16.25 -11.28
N GLY A 161 -8.75 -15.67 -10.63
CA GLY A 161 -9.62 -16.36 -9.69
C GLY A 161 -9.93 -15.54 -8.43
N ASN A 162 -10.85 -16.06 -7.65
CA ASN A 162 -11.30 -15.44 -6.42
C ASN A 162 -10.19 -15.42 -5.36
N VAL A 163 -10.10 -14.34 -4.61
CA VAL A 163 -9.10 -14.15 -3.55
C VAL A 163 -9.09 -15.23 -2.47
N ASN A 164 -10.19 -15.93 -2.28
CA ASN A 164 -10.29 -17.04 -1.31
C ASN A 164 -9.79 -18.39 -1.86
N ASP A 165 -9.44 -18.44 -3.13
CA ASP A 165 -8.93 -19.66 -3.79
C ASP A 165 -7.84 -19.27 -4.80
N LEU A 166 -6.63 -19.04 -4.29
CA LEU A 166 -5.48 -18.63 -5.10
C LEU A 166 -4.55 -19.77 -5.49
N GLN A 167 -4.82 -21.00 -5.00
CA GLN A 167 -3.98 -22.15 -5.31
C GLN A 167 -4.22 -22.67 -6.73
N ASN A 168 -3.14 -23.05 -7.40
CA ASN A 168 -3.18 -23.65 -8.75
C ASN A 168 -3.91 -22.78 -9.80
N LYS A 169 -3.82 -21.46 -9.66
CA LYS A 169 -4.41 -20.50 -10.60
C LYS A 169 -3.40 -20.07 -11.67
N THR A 170 -3.93 -19.61 -12.78
CA THR A 170 -3.11 -18.97 -13.79
C THR A 170 -2.60 -17.63 -13.26
N ILE A 171 -1.29 -17.40 -13.38
CA ILE A 171 -0.63 -16.16 -12.98
C ILE A 171 -0.01 -15.52 -14.20
N GLU A 172 -0.26 -14.24 -14.37
CA GLU A 172 0.34 -13.40 -15.39
C GLU A 172 1.19 -12.32 -14.72
N PHE A 173 2.29 -11.91 -15.35
CA PHE A 173 3.13 -10.83 -14.86
C PHE A 173 3.25 -9.72 -15.90
N TYR A 174 3.08 -8.50 -15.45
CA TYR A 174 3.19 -7.29 -16.28
C TYR A 174 4.19 -6.33 -15.65
N SER A 175 5.29 -6.07 -16.37
CA SER A 175 6.22 -4.99 -15.97
C SER A 175 5.58 -3.64 -16.30
N ILE A 176 5.58 -2.74 -15.34
CA ILE A 176 4.94 -1.42 -15.45
C ILE A 176 6.00 -0.34 -15.50
N GLN A 177 5.99 0.44 -16.58
CA GLN A 177 6.80 1.65 -16.66
C GLN A 177 6.13 2.77 -15.87
N LEU A 178 6.74 3.16 -14.73
CA LEU A 178 6.30 4.32 -13.96
C LEU A 178 6.94 5.61 -14.47
N PRO A 179 6.31 6.76 -14.21
CA PRO A 179 6.91 8.05 -14.51
C PRO A 179 8.19 8.30 -13.73
N GLU A 180 9.09 9.07 -14.32
CA GLU A 180 10.23 9.63 -13.61
C GLU A 180 9.85 10.94 -12.93
N LEU A 181 10.38 11.17 -11.73
CA LEU A 181 10.30 12.43 -11.02
C LEU A 181 11.70 12.95 -10.77
N ASN A 182 11.99 14.16 -11.27
CA ASN A 182 13.33 14.77 -11.19
C ASN A 182 14.46 13.93 -11.81
N GLY A 183 14.16 13.15 -12.86
CA GLY A 183 15.12 12.28 -13.55
C GLY A 183 15.43 10.96 -12.85
N GLU A 184 14.65 10.62 -11.80
CA GLU A 184 14.76 9.36 -11.09
C GLU A 184 13.46 8.57 -11.21
N GLN A 185 13.56 7.25 -11.33
CA GLN A 185 12.42 6.33 -11.44
C GLN A 185 11.63 6.32 -10.14
N THR A 186 10.30 6.48 -10.22
CA THR A 186 9.42 6.24 -9.07
C THR A 186 9.22 4.75 -8.84
N THR A 187 8.93 4.37 -7.60
CA THR A 187 8.55 3.00 -7.23
C THR A 187 7.18 2.97 -6.58
N PHE A 188 6.44 1.89 -6.81
CA PHE A 188 5.09 1.71 -6.28
C PHE A 188 5.05 1.70 -4.75
N PHE A 189 3.93 2.23 -4.18
CA PHE A 189 3.63 2.12 -2.75
C PHE A 189 2.21 1.64 -2.48
N PHE A 190 1.17 2.35 -2.89
CA PHE A 190 -0.19 2.01 -2.53
C PHE A 190 -1.15 2.03 -3.71
N PHE A 191 -2.27 1.28 -3.61
CA PHE A 191 -3.21 1.07 -4.70
C PHE A 191 -4.65 1.10 -4.20
N PHE A 192 -5.52 1.70 -4.99
CA PHE A 192 -6.94 1.78 -4.71
C PHE A 192 -7.75 1.62 -6.00
N LEU A 193 -8.69 0.66 -6.01
CA LEU A 193 -9.58 0.42 -7.15
C LEU A 193 -10.79 1.35 -7.08
N ILE A 194 -11.05 2.10 -8.15
CA ILE A 194 -12.19 3.00 -8.28
C ILE A 194 -12.67 3.07 -9.73
N ASP A 195 -13.98 2.86 -9.94
CA ASP A 195 -14.62 2.98 -11.26
C ASP A 195 -13.88 2.20 -12.37
N GLY A 196 -13.38 1.00 -12.06
CA GLY A 196 -12.64 0.13 -12.99
C GLY A 196 -11.19 0.56 -13.27
N LYS A 197 -10.69 1.60 -12.61
CA LYS A 197 -9.30 2.06 -12.68
C LYS A 197 -8.61 1.89 -11.33
N VAL A 198 -7.30 1.79 -11.36
CA VAL A 198 -6.48 1.79 -10.15
C VAL A 198 -5.82 3.15 -10.00
N LEU A 199 -6.10 3.84 -8.88
CA LEU A 199 -5.27 4.93 -8.40
C LEU A 199 -4.11 4.34 -7.61
N PHE A 200 -2.90 4.89 -7.79
CA PHE A 200 -1.72 4.47 -7.06
C PHE A 200 -0.90 5.65 -6.57
N THR A 201 -0.11 5.43 -5.53
CA THR A 201 0.99 6.32 -5.15
C THR A 201 2.32 5.71 -5.55
N ALA A 202 3.27 6.56 -5.90
CA ALA A 202 4.65 6.15 -6.13
C ALA A 202 5.60 7.27 -5.69
N THR A 203 6.77 6.89 -5.21
CA THR A 203 7.74 7.81 -4.61
C THR A 203 9.13 7.58 -5.20
N VAL A 204 9.93 8.64 -5.26
CA VAL A 204 11.36 8.56 -5.48
C VAL A 204 12.07 8.56 -4.14
N GLU A 205 12.78 7.47 -3.86
CA GLU A 205 13.77 7.38 -2.79
C GLU A 205 15.16 7.31 -3.42
N SER A 206 16.06 8.22 -3.05
CA SER A 206 17.44 8.13 -3.51
C SER A 206 18.03 6.80 -3.09
N LYS A 207 18.74 6.11 -4.00
CA LYS A 207 19.42 4.85 -3.70
C LYS A 207 20.50 5.13 -2.64
N SER A 208 20.14 4.95 -1.37
CA SER A 208 21.11 4.97 -0.29
C SER A 208 21.83 3.63 -0.21
N THR A 209 23.05 3.66 0.27
CA THR A 209 23.80 2.46 0.65
C THR A 209 23.06 1.74 1.79
N THR A 210 23.22 0.45 1.88
CA THR A 210 22.55 -0.55 2.73
C THR A 210 22.30 -0.21 4.22
N GLN A 211 22.48 1.03 4.68
CA GLN A 211 22.39 1.42 6.09
C GLN A 211 21.54 2.66 6.38
N TYR A 212 21.10 3.42 5.38
CA TYR A 212 20.30 4.64 5.60
C TYR A 212 19.08 4.67 4.67
N ASN A 213 17.93 5.09 5.20
CA ASN A 213 16.75 5.43 4.42
C ASN A 213 17.14 6.48 3.38
N GLY A 214 16.72 6.27 2.13
CA GLY A 214 17.03 7.21 1.07
C GLY A 214 16.37 8.57 1.30
N GLU A 215 16.98 9.64 0.81
CA GLU A 215 16.33 10.95 0.78
C GLU A 215 15.07 10.87 -0.10
N ILE A 216 13.92 11.29 0.43
CA ILE A 216 12.67 11.37 -0.32
C ILE A 216 12.74 12.56 -1.26
N LYS A 217 12.57 12.31 -2.55
CA LYS A 217 12.61 13.35 -3.61
C LYS A 217 11.25 13.63 -4.22
N GLY A 218 10.21 13.17 -3.55
CA GLY A 218 8.82 13.46 -3.86
C GLY A 218 7.97 12.25 -4.19
N SER A 219 6.66 12.49 -4.16
CA SER A 219 5.64 11.48 -4.46
C SER A 219 4.69 11.95 -5.55
N ILE A 220 4.15 10.98 -6.27
CA ILE A 220 3.13 11.14 -7.30
C ILE A 220 1.87 10.36 -6.93
N ILE A 221 0.74 10.78 -7.48
CA ILE A 221 -0.46 9.97 -7.65
C ILE A 221 -0.66 9.70 -9.13
N GLY A 222 -1.04 8.48 -9.48
CA GLY A 222 -1.28 8.10 -10.87
C GLY A 222 -2.51 7.22 -11.04
N GLU A 223 -2.96 7.14 -12.29
CA GLU A 223 -4.01 6.23 -12.75
C GLU A 223 -3.37 5.10 -13.56
N LEU A 224 -3.73 3.87 -13.24
CA LEU A 224 -3.31 2.68 -13.96
C LEU A 224 -4.55 1.98 -14.52
N ASP A 225 -4.50 1.66 -15.79
CA ASP A 225 -5.49 0.89 -16.51
C ASP A 225 -5.11 -0.58 -16.43
N LEU A 226 -5.99 -1.41 -15.82
CA LEU A 226 -5.74 -2.85 -15.64
C LEU A 226 -5.99 -3.67 -16.93
N ASP A 227 -6.74 -3.16 -17.89
CA ASP A 227 -6.96 -3.86 -19.16
C ASP A 227 -5.74 -3.76 -20.07
N TYR A 228 -5.08 -2.60 -20.04
CA TYR A 228 -3.88 -2.33 -20.84
C TYR A 228 -2.59 -2.41 -20.04
N MET A 229 -2.64 -2.62 -18.72
CA MET A 229 -1.50 -2.70 -17.80
C MET A 229 -0.51 -1.54 -17.97
N ARG A 230 -1.03 -0.32 -17.98
CA ARG A 230 -0.23 0.88 -18.20
C ARG A 230 -0.74 2.07 -17.40
N VAL A 231 0.19 2.96 -17.05
CA VAL A 231 -0.14 4.27 -16.46
C VAL A 231 -0.75 5.16 -17.56
N THR A 232 -1.92 5.72 -17.27
CA THR A 232 -2.66 6.59 -18.21
C THR A 232 -2.52 8.06 -17.87
N ARG A 233 -2.32 8.37 -16.58
CA ARG A 233 -2.18 9.74 -16.07
C ARG A 233 -1.41 9.73 -14.76
N TRP A 234 -0.75 10.83 -14.44
CA TRP A 234 -0.14 11.04 -13.14
C TRP A 234 0.05 12.53 -12.86
N GLU A 235 0.19 12.89 -11.58
CA GLU A 235 0.58 14.22 -11.13
C GLU A 235 1.42 14.15 -9.86
N LYS A 236 2.30 15.12 -9.66
CA LYS A 236 3.11 15.23 -8.45
C LYS A 236 2.25 15.74 -7.30
N ILE A 237 2.35 15.12 -6.12
CA ILE A 237 1.60 15.48 -4.92
C ILE A 237 2.47 16.00 -3.77
N SER A 238 3.76 15.73 -3.79
CA SER A 238 4.72 16.24 -2.80
C SER A 238 6.14 16.28 -3.38
N ASP A 239 6.97 17.16 -2.84
CA ASP A 239 8.39 17.26 -3.15
C ASP A 239 9.26 16.52 -2.11
N ASP A 240 8.75 16.27 -0.91
CA ASP A 240 9.53 15.89 0.27
C ASP A 240 8.85 14.84 1.16
N ARG A 241 7.66 14.34 0.77
CA ARG A 241 6.91 13.37 1.57
C ARG A 241 6.84 12.02 0.90
N LYS A 242 6.96 10.98 1.69
CA LYS A 242 6.74 9.59 1.31
C LYS A 242 5.26 9.25 1.54
N ILE A 243 4.45 9.35 0.48
CA ILE A 243 3.03 9.04 0.54
C ILE A 243 2.82 7.56 0.26
N GLU A 244 2.48 6.82 1.30
CA GLU A 244 2.37 5.35 1.28
C GLU A 244 0.94 4.83 1.31
N GLY A 245 -0.05 5.67 1.52
CA GLY A 245 -1.44 5.22 1.49
C GLY A 245 -2.37 6.23 0.86
N LEU A 246 -3.39 5.70 0.19
CA LEU A 246 -4.46 6.52 -0.35
C LEU A 246 -5.81 5.80 -0.23
N ALA A 247 -6.88 6.56 0.07
CA ALA A 247 -8.23 6.02 0.08
C ALA A 247 -9.25 7.07 -0.36
N LEU A 248 -10.34 6.61 -0.97
CA LEU A 248 -11.44 7.47 -1.33
C LEU A 248 -12.25 7.85 -0.08
N TYR A 249 -12.34 9.15 0.18
CA TYR A 249 -13.25 9.70 1.19
C TYR A 249 -14.60 10.09 0.61
N LYS A 250 -14.59 10.77 -0.55
CA LYS A 250 -15.81 11.27 -1.19
C LYS A 250 -15.60 11.39 -2.70
N GLN A 251 -16.64 11.01 -3.44
CA GLN A 251 -16.72 11.19 -4.89
C GLN A 251 -17.90 12.10 -5.25
N SER A 252 -17.69 12.98 -6.21
CA SER A 252 -18.74 13.82 -6.81
C SER A 252 -18.42 14.02 -8.29
N GLN A 253 -19.14 13.34 -9.17
CA GLN A 253 -18.83 13.26 -10.60
C GLN A 253 -17.38 12.79 -10.81
N LYS A 254 -16.55 13.60 -11.52
CA LYS A 254 -15.12 13.31 -11.77
C LYS A 254 -14.18 13.88 -10.71
N LYS A 255 -14.72 14.37 -9.57
CA LYS A 255 -13.92 14.94 -8.48
C LYS A 255 -13.87 13.99 -7.31
N TYR A 256 -12.67 13.66 -6.91
CA TYR A 256 -12.40 12.77 -5.79
C TYR A 256 -11.78 13.56 -4.65
N THR A 257 -12.27 13.32 -3.45
CA THR A 257 -11.60 13.73 -2.23
C THR A 257 -10.94 12.50 -1.65
N LEU A 258 -9.64 12.52 -1.57
CA LEU A 258 -8.82 11.40 -1.13
C LEU A 258 -8.26 11.69 0.26
N TYR A 259 -8.08 10.65 1.05
CA TYR A 259 -7.22 10.65 2.22
C TYR A 259 -5.90 10.00 1.82
N LEU A 260 -4.81 10.64 2.23
CA LEU A 260 -3.44 10.16 2.02
C LEU A 260 -2.77 10.00 3.37
N CYS A 261 -1.94 8.98 3.56
CA CYS A 261 -1.03 8.90 4.70
C CYS A 261 0.42 8.91 4.25
N GLU A 262 1.28 9.33 5.16
CA GLU A 262 2.73 9.32 4.96
C GLU A 262 3.39 8.36 5.95
N ASP A 263 4.51 7.79 5.52
CA ASP A 263 5.50 7.26 6.42
C ASP A 263 6.49 8.37 6.75
N ASN A 264 6.53 8.76 8.01
CA ASN A 264 7.42 9.83 8.48
C ASN A 264 8.85 9.34 8.71
N ASP A 265 9.09 8.02 8.71
CA ASP A 265 10.38 7.41 9.09
C ASP A 265 10.99 7.99 10.38
N ASP A 266 10.12 8.43 11.32
CA ASP A 266 10.52 9.08 12.55
C ASP A 266 10.00 8.35 13.81
N ASP A 267 10.62 8.62 14.95
CA ASP A 267 10.24 8.04 16.26
C ASP A 267 8.98 8.68 16.86
N SER A 268 8.29 9.57 16.16
CA SER A 268 7.15 10.34 16.71
C SER A 268 5.93 9.48 17.04
N LYS A 269 5.82 8.30 16.41
CA LYS A 269 4.65 7.40 16.47
C LYS A 269 3.34 8.15 16.21
N LYS A 270 3.35 8.98 15.17
CA LYS A 270 2.20 9.76 14.70
C LYS A 270 2.09 9.64 13.20
N ALA A 271 0.97 9.11 12.72
CA ALA A 271 0.66 9.14 11.30
C ALA A 271 -0.22 10.35 10.98
N ASN A 272 0.21 11.13 10.00
CA ASN A 272 -0.56 12.23 9.45
C ASN A 272 -1.45 11.72 8.32
N ILE A 273 -2.73 12.03 8.40
CA ILE A 273 -3.68 11.80 7.31
C ILE A 273 -4.00 13.14 6.67
N PHE A 274 -3.71 13.25 5.38
CA PHE A 274 -3.95 14.44 4.58
C PHE A 274 -5.25 14.31 3.80
N ILE A 275 -5.81 15.46 3.43
CA ILE A 275 -6.89 15.53 2.45
C ILE A 275 -6.34 16.06 1.13
N TYR A 276 -6.68 15.37 0.05
CA TYR A 276 -6.28 15.72 -1.30
C TYR A 276 -7.47 15.72 -2.25
N LYS A 277 -7.52 16.67 -3.16
CA LYS A 277 -8.56 16.77 -4.20
C LYS A 277 -7.95 16.34 -5.53
N TYR A 278 -8.52 15.31 -6.12
CA TYR A 278 -8.10 14.75 -7.39
C TYR A 278 -9.24 14.83 -8.40
N GLU A 279 -8.96 15.24 -9.63
CA GLU A 279 -9.93 15.28 -10.72
C GLU A 279 -9.52 14.29 -11.82
N LEU A 280 -10.44 13.35 -12.20
CA LEU A 280 -10.26 12.39 -13.28
C LEU A 280 -10.52 12.99 -14.67
#